data_ed2dbc36f86043209d7c61d6182a6408
#
_entry.id   ed2dbc36f86043209d7c61d6182a6408
#
_cell.length_a   1.000
_cell.length_b   1.000
_cell.length_c   1.000
_cell.angle_alpha   90.00
_cell.angle_beta   90.00
_cell.angle_gamma   90.00
#
_symmetry.space_group_name_H-M   'P 1'
#
loop_
_entity.id
_entity.type
_entity.pdbx_description
1 polymer ?
#
loop_
_entity_poly.entity_id
_entity_poly.type
_entity_poly.pdbx_seq_one_letter_code
_entity_poly.pdbx_strand_id
1 'polypeptide(L)'
;MATVRKRGNTYQIRVSCGYDCTGKHIEKSITWKPSAGMTKKQIDKELERQKVLFEEKCITGQFLDGNITFNDFAQRWFNDYADKQLRSRTVTRYKELMNRITPAIGHIKLCKLQPHHLMEFYNNLSEDGIRFDTKYTPCSDFKEILSASGYTQKMLSEKSGVSLTAIRSCINCKNVSKNTADNISAVLNRKDIFAVAEGKTRLSDKTISEYHRLISSILTAAVQWQVILANPCDRVKPPKVERKEAVSLDEVQANELITCLQSEPIKYRTAVMLTLYTGLRRGEVCGLDWSDIDFENGLVKINKSVLYSADKGVYEDTTKTNSSNRIISIPSAMVQLLKEYKIEQSKKKLLMGDMWNNSGKVFTSESGGMINPDTLSTWFKGFINRHNLPDIHYHSLRHTAATLLIAGGVDIATVSKRLGHADRTTTLNIYTHAIKSADKAAADKLQDIFTHSKIG
;
A
#
# COMPACT_ATOMS: atom_id res chain seq x y z
N MET A 1 -44.28 -15.33 -15.97
CA MET A 1 -44.44 -16.53 -16.82
C MET A 1 -43.56 -16.42 -18.05
N ALA A 2 -42.84 -17.48 -18.37
CA ALA A 2 -42.01 -17.53 -19.57
C ALA A 2 -42.87 -17.65 -20.84
N THR A 3 -42.57 -16.89 -21.87
CA THR A 3 -43.19 -16.94 -23.19
C THR A 3 -42.19 -17.56 -24.19
N VAL A 4 -42.72 -18.34 -25.14
CA VAL A 4 -41.92 -19.02 -26.16
C VAL A 4 -42.28 -18.52 -27.55
N ARG A 5 -41.29 -18.15 -28.36
CA ARG A 5 -41.48 -17.80 -29.76
C ARG A 5 -40.57 -18.66 -30.65
N LYS A 6 -41.17 -19.39 -31.62
CA LYS A 6 -40.39 -20.14 -32.63
C LYS A 6 -39.75 -19.18 -33.66
N ARG A 7 -38.48 -19.37 -33.95
CA ARG A 7 -37.72 -18.65 -35.00
C ARG A 7 -36.97 -19.63 -35.86
N GLY A 8 -37.62 -20.03 -36.96
CA GLY A 8 -37.06 -21.05 -37.82
C GLY A 8 -36.86 -22.38 -37.07
N ASN A 9 -35.61 -22.88 -37.00
CA ASN A 9 -35.25 -24.11 -36.27
C ASN A 9 -34.87 -23.88 -34.79
N THR A 10 -35.12 -22.69 -34.26
CA THR A 10 -34.81 -22.36 -32.88
C THR A 10 -36.02 -21.84 -32.12
N TYR A 11 -36.00 -21.91 -30.79
CA TYR A 11 -37.02 -21.40 -29.91
C TYR A 11 -36.42 -20.31 -29.04
N GLN A 12 -37.03 -19.13 -29.04
CA GLN A 12 -36.68 -18.03 -28.12
C GLN A 12 -37.64 -18.11 -26.91
N ILE A 13 -37.07 -18.30 -25.74
CA ILE A 13 -37.79 -18.30 -24.48
C ILE A 13 -37.55 -16.95 -23.80
N ARG A 14 -38.59 -16.25 -23.36
CA ARG A 14 -38.54 -14.93 -22.75
C ARG A 14 -39.22 -14.96 -21.39
N VAL A 15 -38.64 -14.26 -20.41
CA VAL A 15 -39.17 -14.10 -19.06
C VAL A 15 -39.14 -12.64 -18.67
N SER A 16 -40.23 -12.13 -18.17
CA SER A 16 -40.28 -10.81 -17.52
C SER A 16 -39.66 -10.90 -16.13
N CYS A 17 -38.68 -10.05 -15.85
CA CYS A 17 -37.98 -9.96 -14.57
C CYS A 17 -38.37 -8.70 -13.77
N GLY A 18 -39.55 -8.10 -14.07
CA GLY A 18 -40.04 -6.91 -13.40
C GLY A 18 -39.58 -5.61 -14.04
N TYR A 19 -39.41 -4.58 -13.23
CA TYR A 19 -38.99 -3.23 -13.66
C TYR A 19 -37.72 -2.82 -12.88
N ASP A 20 -36.87 -2.04 -13.51
CA ASP A 20 -35.72 -1.43 -12.83
C ASP A 20 -36.16 -0.23 -11.96
N CYS A 21 -35.21 0.37 -11.24
CA CYS A 21 -35.46 1.53 -10.38
C CYS A 21 -35.90 2.79 -11.14
N THR A 22 -35.78 2.80 -12.47
CA THR A 22 -36.24 3.88 -13.35
C THR A 22 -37.63 3.61 -13.95
N GLY A 23 -38.25 2.45 -13.63
CA GLY A 23 -39.54 2.02 -14.17
C GLY A 23 -39.46 1.35 -15.54
N LYS A 24 -38.26 1.04 -16.04
CA LYS A 24 -38.07 0.34 -17.33
C LYS A 24 -38.26 -1.16 -17.14
N HIS A 25 -39.06 -1.76 -18.02
CA HIS A 25 -39.33 -3.20 -18.01
C HIS A 25 -38.08 -4.02 -18.35
N ILE A 26 -37.74 -4.98 -17.47
CA ILE A 26 -36.62 -5.90 -17.66
C ILE A 26 -37.17 -7.23 -18.22
N GLU A 27 -36.79 -7.52 -19.45
CA GLU A 27 -37.10 -8.80 -20.10
C GLU A 27 -35.78 -9.54 -20.39
N LYS A 28 -35.72 -10.83 -20.05
CA LYS A 28 -34.59 -11.70 -20.37
C LYS A 28 -35.01 -12.79 -21.35
N SER A 29 -34.12 -13.19 -22.27
CA SER A 29 -34.39 -14.22 -23.26
C SER A 29 -33.20 -15.12 -23.49
N ILE A 30 -33.50 -16.41 -23.75
CA ILE A 30 -32.51 -17.38 -24.27
C ILE A 30 -33.00 -17.95 -25.58
N THR A 31 -32.09 -18.38 -26.44
CA THR A 31 -32.39 -19.11 -27.65
C THR A 31 -31.95 -20.57 -27.48
N TRP A 32 -32.91 -21.50 -27.60
CA TRP A 32 -32.65 -22.91 -27.55
C TRP A 32 -32.81 -23.53 -28.95
N LYS A 33 -31.92 -24.43 -29.31
CA LYS A 33 -31.93 -25.16 -30.59
C LYS A 33 -32.07 -26.64 -30.29
N PRO A 34 -33.11 -27.33 -30.84
CA PRO A 34 -33.24 -28.77 -30.73
C PRO A 34 -32.06 -29.50 -31.32
N SER A 35 -31.63 -30.60 -30.73
CA SER A 35 -30.60 -31.49 -31.29
C SER A 35 -31.15 -32.22 -32.54
N ALA A 36 -30.25 -32.50 -33.49
CA ALA A 36 -30.62 -33.24 -34.70
C ALA A 36 -31.19 -34.63 -34.32
N GLY A 37 -32.32 -35.02 -34.96
CA GLY A 37 -32.95 -36.29 -34.71
C GLY A 37 -34.05 -36.37 -33.65
N MET A 38 -34.33 -35.23 -32.94
CA MET A 38 -35.42 -35.18 -31.97
C MET A 38 -36.80 -35.20 -32.65
N THR A 39 -37.70 -36.03 -32.16
CA THR A 39 -39.11 -36.04 -32.60
C THR A 39 -39.83 -34.82 -32.03
N LYS A 40 -40.93 -34.39 -32.65
CA LYS A 40 -41.73 -33.25 -32.22
C LYS A 40 -42.12 -33.34 -30.72
N LYS A 41 -42.54 -34.53 -30.28
CA LYS A 41 -42.91 -34.78 -28.86
C LYS A 41 -41.74 -34.64 -27.92
N GLN A 42 -40.53 -35.00 -28.30
CA GLN A 42 -39.29 -34.79 -27.52
C GLN A 42 -38.90 -33.33 -27.50
N ILE A 43 -39.09 -32.61 -28.59
CA ILE A 43 -38.83 -31.17 -28.68
C ILE A 43 -39.76 -30.43 -27.72
N ASP A 44 -41.04 -30.71 -27.72
CA ASP A 44 -42.05 -30.07 -26.86
C ASP A 44 -41.75 -30.34 -25.38
N LYS A 45 -41.39 -31.58 -25.02
CA LYS A 45 -41.05 -31.94 -23.63
C LYS A 45 -39.78 -31.24 -23.14
N GLU A 46 -38.72 -31.19 -23.97
CA GLU A 46 -37.46 -30.53 -23.61
C GLU A 46 -37.62 -29.00 -23.60
N LEU A 47 -38.47 -28.44 -24.48
CA LEU A 47 -38.79 -27.03 -24.50
C LEU A 47 -39.50 -26.59 -23.21
N GLU A 48 -40.46 -27.35 -22.72
CA GLU A 48 -41.11 -27.08 -21.41
C GLU A 48 -40.10 -27.17 -20.27
N ARG A 49 -39.22 -28.16 -20.30
CA ARG A 49 -38.14 -28.28 -19.30
C ARG A 49 -37.21 -27.05 -19.33
N GLN A 50 -36.75 -26.60 -20.50
CA GLN A 50 -35.93 -25.43 -20.67
C GLN A 50 -36.64 -24.14 -20.24
N LYS A 51 -37.93 -24.05 -20.49
CA LYS A 51 -38.79 -22.95 -20.05
C LYS A 51 -38.84 -22.85 -18.52
N VAL A 52 -39.10 -23.94 -17.81
CA VAL A 52 -39.15 -24.00 -16.35
C VAL A 52 -37.79 -23.66 -15.74
N LEU A 53 -36.70 -24.28 -16.27
CA LEU A 53 -35.35 -24.01 -15.81
C LEU A 53 -34.94 -22.55 -16.01
N PHE A 54 -35.37 -21.95 -17.12
CA PHE A 54 -35.06 -20.55 -17.41
C PHE A 54 -35.88 -19.59 -16.52
N GLU A 55 -37.15 -19.90 -16.31
CA GLU A 55 -38.03 -19.14 -15.42
C GLU A 55 -37.50 -19.20 -13.97
N GLU A 56 -37.12 -20.37 -13.49
CA GLU A 56 -36.52 -20.57 -12.17
C GLU A 56 -35.22 -19.79 -12.01
N LYS A 57 -34.33 -19.79 -13.02
CA LYS A 57 -33.13 -18.97 -13.05
C LYS A 57 -33.42 -17.46 -13.00
N CYS A 58 -34.49 -17.03 -13.65
CA CYS A 58 -34.91 -15.63 -13.61
C CYS A 58 -35.49 -15.23 -12.24
N ILE A 59 -36.30 -16.09 -11.63
CA ILE A 59 -36.91 -15.85 -10.31
C ILE A 59 -35.89 -15.89 -9.20
N THR A 60 -34.94 -16.84 -9.27
CA THR A 60 -33.85 -16.97 -8.26
C THR A 60 -32.74 -15.94 -8.43
N GLY A 61 -32.83 -15.01 -9.41
CA GLY A 61 -31.78 -14.04 -9.71
C GLY A 61 -30.52 -14.66 -10.31
N GLN A 62 -30.53 -15.97 -10.64
CA GLN A 62 -29.39 -16.67 -11.24
C GLN A 62 -29.20 -16.37 -12.74
N PHE A 63 -29.92 -15.40 -13.27
CA PHE A 63 -29.65 -14.91 -14.62
C PHE A 63 -28.53 -13.88 -14.57
N LEU A 64 -27.35 -14.41 -14.67
CA LEU A 64 -26.12 -13.66 -14.57
C LEU A 64 -25.88 -12.86 -15.86
N ASP A 65 -25.76 -11.57 -15.75
CA ASP A 65 -25.33 -10.71 -16.87
C ASP A 65 -23.80 -10.74 -17.03
N GLY A 66 -23.26 -11.95 -17.03
CA GLY A 66 -21.83 -12.18 -17.18
C GLY A 66 -21.27 -11.83 -18.57
N ASN A 67 -22.12 -11.26 -19.45
CA ASN A 67 -21.67 -10.72 -20.73
C ASN A 67 -20.88 -9.41 -20.61
N ILE A 68 -20.97 -8.73 -19.45
CA ILE A 68 -20.15 -7.57 -19.16
C ILE A 68 -18.66 -7.96 -19.13
N THR A 69 -17.79 -7.10 -19.65
CA THR A 69 -16.33 -7.33 -19.58
C THR A 69 -15.82 -7.12 -18.16
N PHE A 70 -14.65 -7.69 -17.84
CA PHE A 70 -14.02 -7.48 -16.54
C PHE A 70 -13.74 -5.98 -16.31
N ASN A 71 -13.27 -5.25 -17.35
CA ASN A 71 -12.99 -3.82 -17.23
C ASN A 71 -14.25 -3.00 -16.93
N ASP A 72 -15.35 -3.23 -17.65
CA ASP A 72 -16.59 -2.47 -17.46
C ASP A 72 -17.18 -2.73 -16.08
N PHE A 73 -17.12 -3.99 -15.62
CA PHE A 73 -17.54 -4.33 -14.26
C PHE A 73 -16.63 -3.71 -13.21
N ALA A 74 -15.31 -3.71 -13.40
CA ALA A 74 -14.37 -3.07 -12.49
C ALA A 74 -14.64 -1.55 -12.37
N GLN A 75 -14.92 -0.86 -13.47
CA GLN A 75 -15.32 0.53 -13.47
C GLN A 75 -16.58 0.77 -12.63
N ARG A 76 -17.60 -0.06 -12.82
CA ARG A 76 -18.82 -0.03 -12.03
C ARG A 76 -18.51 -0.27 -10.53
N TRP A 77 -17.65 -1.25 -10.22
CA TRP A 77 -17.24 -1.53 -8.85
C TRP A 77 -16.50 -0.35 -8.21
N PHE A 78 -15.64 0.37 -8.95
CA PHE A 78 -15.01 1.58 -8.46
C PHE A 78 -16.04 2.66 -8.14
N ASN A 79 -16.97 2.95 -9.05
CA ASN A 79 -17.96 4.02 -8.89
C ASN A 79 -18.98 3.73 -7.77
N ASP A 80 -19.46 2.48 -7.69
CA ASP A 80 -20.56 2.11 -6.80
C ASP A 80 -20.08 1.73 -5.40
N TYR A 81 -18.86 1.20 -5.28
CA TYR A 81 -18.33 0.70 -4.02
C TYR A 81 -16.99 1.34 -3.61
N ALA A 82 -15.94 1.23 -4.43
CA ALA A 82 -14.59 1.54 -3.97
C ALA A 82 -14.41 3.02 -3.64
N ASP A 83 -14.86 3.93 -4.50
CA ASP A 83 -14.74 5.39 -4.30
C ASP A 83 -15.56 5.88 -3.09
N LYS A 84 -16.64 5.13 -2.69
CA LYS A 84 -17.52 5.48 -1.57
C LYS A 84 -17.11 4.84 -0.25
N GLN A 85 -16.57 3.61 -0.28
CA GLN A 85 -16.34 2.79 0.92
C GLN A 85 -14.86 2.64 1.29
N LEU A 86 -13.97 2.76 0.32
CA LEU A 86 -12.54 2.57 0.55
C LEU A 86 -11.84 3.93 0.77
N ARG A 87 -10.72 3.88 1.49
CA ARG A 87 -9.87 5.06 1.67
C ARG A 87 -9.25 5.50 0.35
N SER A 88 -9.16 6.81 0.13
CA SER A 88 -8.60 7.45 -1.06
C SER A 88 -7.27 6.81 -1.50
N ARG A 89 -6.31 6.62 -0.56
CA ARG A 89 -5.02 5.98 -0.87
C ARG A 89 -5.15 4.54 -1.39
N THR A 90 -6.13 3.77 -0.88
CA THR A 90 -6.39 2.40 -1.37
C THR A 90 -6.94 2.44 -2.78
N VAL A 91 -7.87 3.36 -3.03
CA VAL A 91 -8.47 3.57 -4.36
C VAL A 91 -7.41 3.98 -5.37
N THR A 92 -6.57 4.97 -5.05
CA THR A 92 -5.45 5.40 -5.91
C THR A 92 -4.54 4.21 -6.23
N ARG A 93 -4.15 3.42 -5.21
CA ARG A 93 -3.33 2.22 -5.43
C ARG A 93 -4.02 1.19 -6.31
N TYR A 94 -5.31 0.97 -6.14
CA TYR A 94 -6.08 0.05 -6.97
C TYR A 94 -6.17 0.52 -8.42
N LYS A 95 -6.38 1.81 -8.66
CA LYS A 95 -6.36 2.41 -10.01
C LYS A 95 -4.99 2.25 -10.69
N GLU A 96 -3.88 2.39 -9.94
CA GLU A 96 -2.54 2.08 -10.46
C GLU A 96 -2.39 0.61 -10.87
N LEU A 97 -2.88 -0.33 -10.07
CA LEU A 97 -2.84 -1.76 -10.41
C LEU A 97 -3.68 -2.08 -11.65
N MET A 98 -4.82 -1.40 -11.84
CA MET A 98 -5.67 -1.57 -13.02
C MET A 98 -4.95 -1.26 -14.33
N ASN A 99 -3.94 -0.40 -14.34
CA ASN A 99 -3.16 -0.09 -15.54
C ASN A 99 -2.50 -1.31 -16.19
N ARG A 100 -2.26 -2.39 -15.41
CA ARG A 100 -1.75 -3.66 -15.93
C ARG A 100 -2.85 -4.73 -16.08
N ILE A 101 -3.83 -4.72 -15.18
CA ILE A 101 -4.94 -5.67 -15.20
C ILE A 101 -5.79 -5.47 -16.45
N THR A 102 -6.14 -4.21 -16.75
CA THR A 102 -7.02 -3.87 -17.88
C THR A 102 -6.50 -4.36 -19.24
N PRO A 103 -5.24 -4.11 -19.63
CA PRO A 103 -4.72 -4.65 -20.89
C PRO A 103 -4.67 -6.18 -20.93
N ALA A 104 -4.42 -6.84 -19.80
CA ALA A 104 -4.22 -8.29 -19.74
C ALA A 104 -5.54 -9.07 -19.77
N ILE A 105 -6.50 -8.74 -18.92
CA ILE A 105 -7.75 -9.50 -18.73
C ILE A 105 -9.01 -8.63 -18.83
N GLY A 106 -8.89 -7.31 -18.96
CA GLY A 106 -10.01 -6.38 -18.95
C GLY A 106 -11.02 -6.61 -20.07
N HIS A 107 -10.60 -7.10 -21.21
CA HIS A 107 -11.44 -7.41 -22.38
C HIS A 107 -12.24 -8.72 -22.25
N ILE A 108 -11.88 -9.57 -21.29
CA ILE A 108 -12.53 -10.87 -21.10
C ILE A 108 -13.89 -10.67 -20.42
N LYS A 109 -14.93 -11.29 -20.97
CA LYS A 109 -16.26 -11.32 -20.34
C LYS A 109 -16.20 -12.10 -19.03
N LEU A 110 -16.88 -11.60 -17.99
CA LEU A 110 -16.85 -12.23 -16.67
C LEU A 110 -17.31 -13.70 -16.70
N CYS A 111 -18.30 -14.04 -17.50
CA CYS A 111 -18.74 -15.44 -17.68
C CYS A 111 -17.71 -16.35 -18.37
N LYS A 112 -16.71 -15.78 -19.03
CA LYS A 112 -15.62 -16.49 -19.72
C LYS A 112 -14.29 -16.40 -18.98
N LEU A 113 -14.19 -15.62 -17.93
CA LEU A 113 -12.97 -15.49 -17.15
C LEU A 113 -12.71 -16.78 -16.36
N GLN A 114 -11.65 -17.48 -16.71
CA GLN A 114 -11.28 -18.77 -16.14
C GLN A 114 -10.00 -18.68 -15.30
N PRO A 115 -9.76 -19.62 -14.37
CA PRO A 115 -8.56 -19.64 -13.55
C PRO A 115 -7.25 -19.58 -14.33
N HIS A 116 -7.17 -20.21 -15.51
CA HIS A 116 -5.93 -20.21 -16.32
C HIS A 116 -5.54 -18.81 -16.81
N HIS A 117 -6.50 -17.93 -17.16
CA HIS A 117 -6.20 -16.55 -17.54
C HIS A 117 -5.50 -15.77 -16.41
N LEU A 118 -5.92 -16.04 -15.14
CA LEU A 118 -5.30 -15.43 -13.97
C LEU A 118 -3.91 -15.99 -13.71
N MET A 119 -3.72 -17.31 -13.91
CA MET A 119 -2.41 -17.95 -13.78
C MET A 119 -1.42 -17.42 -14.81
N GLU A 120 -1.84 -17.30 -16.07
CA GLU A 120 -1.02 -16.70 -17.14
C GLU A 120 -0.66 -15.25 -16.82
N PHE A 121 -1.62 -14.47 -16.33
CA PHE A 121 -1.36 -13.09 -15.90
C PHE A 121 -0.32 -13.02 -14.78
N TYR A 122 -0.41 -13.88 -13.74
CA TYR A 122 0.56 -13.88 -12.63
C TYR A 122 1.93 -14.38 -13.07
N ASN A 123 2.01 -15.36 -13.97
CA ASN A 123 3.26 -15.82 -14.57
C ASN A 123 3.94 -14.68 -15.33
N ASN A 124 3.21 -13.97 -16.17
CA ASN A 124 3.71 -12.80 -16.89
C ASN A 124 4.22 -11.70 -15.94
N LEU A 125 3.52 -11.43 -14.82
CA LEU A 125 3.99 -10.49 -13.80
C LEU A 125 5.28 -10.93 -13.11
N SER A 126 5.63 -12.21 -13.18
CA SER A 126 6.85 -12.79 -12.59
C SER A 126 8.04 -12.76 -13.54
N GLU A 127 7.84 -12.40 -14.81
CA GLU A 127 8.90 -12.34 -15.83
C GLU A 127 9.87 -11.18 -15.58
N ASP A 128 11.11 -11.38 -15.99
CA ASP A 128 12.12 -10.33 -15.95
C ASP A 128 11.81 -9.20 -16.93
N GLY A 129 12.13 -7.98 -16.56
CA GLY A 129 11.89 -6.79 -17.38
C GLY A 129 10.47 -6.23 -17.33
N ILE A 130 9.53 -6.91 -16.66
CA ILE A 130 8.11 -6.48 -16.57
C ILE A 130 7.94 -5.18 -15.73
N ARG A 131 8.93 -4.76 -14.96
CA ARG A 131 8.84 -3.56 -14.12
C ARG A 131 8.87 -2.29 -14.94
N PHE A 132 7.89 -1.42 -14.75
CA PHE A 132 7.90 -0.06 -15.33
C PHE A 132 8.89 0.89 -14.63
N ASP A 133 9.23 0.59 -13.37
CA ASP A 133 10.15 1.37 -12.55
C ASP A 133 11.60 0.84 -12.58
N THR A 134 11.94 0.04 -13.59
CA THR A 134 13.31 -0.40 -13.83
C THR A 134 14.23 0.81 -13.90
N LYS A 135 15.29 0.79 -13.09
CA LYS A 135 16.29 1.85 -13.04
C LYS A 135 17.41 1.56 -14.03
N TYR A 136 18.01 2.62 -14.48
CA TYR A 136 19.14 2.59 -15.41
C TYR A 136 20.33 3.30 -14.76
N THR A 137 21.48 2.66 -14.79
CA THR A 137 22.74 3.21 -14.30
C THR A 137 23.47 3.85 -15.47
N PRO A 138 23.85 5.13 -15.39
CA PRO A 138 24.72 5.75 -16.39
C PRO A 138 26.10 5.10 -16.36
N CYS A 139 26.79 5.09 -17.49
CA CYS A 139 28.18 4.65 -17.55
C CYS A 139 29.08 5.55 -16.69
N SER A 140 30.25 5.02 -16.25
CA SER A 140 31.25 5.77 -15.46
C SER A 140 31.66 7.08 -16.12
N ASP A 141 31.74 7.05 -17.44
CA ASP A 141 32.28 8.14 -18.28
C ASP A 141 31.17 9.12 -18.73
N PHE A 142 29.98 9.06 -18.13
CA PHE A 142 28.86 9.93 -18.52
C PHE A 142 29.22 11.43 -18.51
N LYS A 143 30.01 11.85 -17.53
CA LYS A 143 30.49 13.25 -17.41
C LYS A 143 31.39 13.66 -18.58
N GLU A 144 32.26 12.76 -19.01
CA GLU A 144 33.18 12.97 -20.13
C GLU A 144 32.44 12.98 -21.45
N ILE A 145 31.49 12.05 -21.65
CA ILE A 145 30.60 11.99 -22.80
C ILE A 145 29.80 13.29 -22.93
N LEU A 146 29.24 13.80 -21.83
CA LEU A 146 28.53 15.07 -21.84
C LEU A 146 29.43 16.22 -22.23
N SER A 147 30.64 16.28 -21.70
CA SER A 147 31.63 17.33 -22.05
C SER A 147 32.05 17.25 -23.53
N ALA A 148 32.27 16.06 -24.06
CA ALA A 148 32.62 15.82 -25.44
C ALA A 148 31.48 16.14 -26.44
N SER A 149 30.21 16.03 -25.97
CA SER A 149 29.04 16.33 -26.81
C SER A 149 28.78 17.80 -27.07
N GLY A 150 29.51 18.70 -26.39
CA GLY A 150 29.30 20.15 -26.47
C GLY A 150 28.05 20.67 -25.79
N TYR A 151 27.25 19.79 -25.10
CA TYR A 151 26.08 20.19 -24.36
C TYR A 151 26.45 20.60 -22.93
N THR A 152 25.95 21.75 -22.49
CA THR A 152 25.92 22.09 -21.07
C THR A 152 24.77 21.33 -20.39
N GLN A 153 24.81 21.16 -19.05
CA GLN A 153 23.72 20.54 -18.29
C GLN A 153 22.35 21.21 -18.56
N LYS A 154 22.35 22.54 -18.73
CA LYS A 154 21.14 23.32 -19.01
C LYS A 154 20.63 23.02 -20.41
N MET A 155 21.47 23.02 -21.42
CA MET A 155 21.10 22.69 -22.80
C MET A 155 20.57 21.25 -22.92
N LEU A 156 21.22 20.30 -22.25
CA LEU A 156 20.73 18.91 -22.20
C LEU A 156 19.37 18.82 -21.52
N SER A 157 19.15 19.56 -20.43
CA SER A 157 17.85 19.61 -19.74
C SER A 157 16.75 20.14 -20.65
N GLU A 158 17.01 21.26 -21.36
CA GLU A 158 16.04 21.89 -22.26
C GLU A 158 15.69 20.98 -23.46
N LYS A 159 16.70 20.34 -24.07
CA LYS A 159 16.49 19.47 -25.24
C LYS A 159 15.87 18.11 -24.90
N SER A 160 16.26 17.51 -23.77
CA SER A 160 15.74 16.20 -23.37
C SER A 160 14.44 16.25 -22.58
N GLY A 161 14.01 17.42 -22.11
CA GLY A 161 12.89 17.56 -21.17
C GLY A 161 13.17 16.95 -19.79
N VAL A 162 14.43 16.62 -19.49
CA VAL A 162 14.83 16.00 -18.23
C VAL A 162 15.28 17.08 -17.24
N SER A 163 14.84 16.99 -15.98
CA SER A 163 15.23 17.99 -14.97
C SER A 163 16.75 18.05 -14.73
N LEU A 164 17.27 19.23 -14.39
CA LEU A 164 18.67 19.42 -14.04
C LEU A 164 19.12 18.50 -12.89
N THR A 165 18.23 18.22 -11.94
CA THR A 165 18.50 17.31 -10.83
C THR A 165 18.73 15.88 -11.31
N ALA A 166 17.97 15.40 -12.30
CA ALA A 166 18.14 14.08 -12.88
C ALA A 166 19.45 14.00 -13.71
N ILE A 167 19.81 15.06 -14.44
CA ILE A 167 21.09 15.13 -15.16
C ILE A 167 22.28 15.11 -14.18
N ARG A 168 22.21 15.86 -13.08
CA ARG A 168 23.22 15.79 -12.01
C ARG A 168 23.30 14.40 -11.36
N SER A 169 22.16 13.70 -11.27
CA SER A 169 22.15 12.31 -10.81
C SER A 169 22.91 11.40 -11.78
N CYS A 170 22.76 11.58 -13.09
CA CYS A 170 23.55 10.85 -14.10
C CYS A 170 25.04 11.14 -14.00
N ILE A 171 25.45 12.41 -13.83
CA ILE A 171 26.84 12.80 -13.65
C ILE A 171 27.47 12.17 -12.40
N ASN A 172 26.68 11.95 -11.36
CA ASN A 172 27.08 11.29 -10.12
C ASN A 172 26.85 9.77 -10.13
N CYS A 173 26.73 9.16 -11.30
CA CYS A 173 26.49 7.72 -11.51
C CYS A 173 25.32 7.15 -10.69
N LYS A 174 24.29 7.98 -10.40
CA LYS A 174 23.09 7.54 -9.69
C LYS A 174 22.03 7.03 -10.67
N ASN A 175 21.34 5.99 -10.27
CA ASN A 175 20.30 5.37 -11.07
C ASN A 175 19.14 6.33 -11.40
N VAL A 176 18.70 6.32 -12.66
CA VAL A 176 17.61 7.15 -13.18
C VAL A 176 16.46 6.27 -13.72
N SER A 177 15.32 6.88 -14.04
CA SER A 177 14.20 6.18 -14.66
C SER A 177 14.49 5.83 -16.13
N LYS A 178 13.79 4.82 -16.67
CA LYS A 178 13.86 4.46 -18.08
C LYS A 178 13.62 5.67 -18.98
N ASN A 179 12.54 6.41 -18.73
CA ASN A 179 12.19 7.60 -19.52
C ASN A 179 13.31 8.66 -19.52
N THR A 180 13.95 8.87 -18.36
CA THR A 180 15.13 9.77 -18.25
C THR A 180 16.30 9.25 -19.09
N ALA A 181 16.60 7.95 -19.00
CA ALA A 181 17.68 7.33 -19.77
C ALA A 181 17.42 7.41 -21.28
N ASP A 182 16.21 7.05 -21.71
CA ASP A 182 15.80 7.07 -23.11
C ASP A 182 15.87 8.49 -23.71
N ASN A 183 15.36 9.49 -22.99
CA ASN A 183 15.37 10.90 -23.44
C ASN A 183 16.78 11.45 -23.56
N ILE A 184 17.66 11.17 -22.60
CA ILE A 184 19.07 11.60 -22.68
C ILE A 184 19.81 10.88 -23.79
N SER A 185 19.60 9.56 -23.95
CA SER A 185 20.20 8.75 -25.02
C SER A 185 19.79 9.26 -26.41
N ALA A 186 18.54 9.66 -26.56
CA ALA A 186 18.03 10.23 -27.82
C ALA A 186 18.72 11.56 -28.16
N VAL A 187 18.88 12.45 -27.21
CA VAL A 187 19.55 13.77 -27.44
C VAL A 187 21.03 13.62 -27.72
N LEU A 188 21.72 12.71 -27.01
CA LEU A 188 23.14 12.43 -27.21
C LEU A 188 23.41 11.48 -28.38
N ASN A 189 22.35 10.95 -29.00
CA ASN A 189 22.40 9.96 -30.09
C ASN A 189 23.29 8.74 -29.78
N ARG A 190 23.22 8.26 -28.53
CA ARG A 190 24.00 7.12 -28.03
C ARG A 190 23.12 6.18 -27.23
N LYS A 191 23.21 4.87 -27.49
CA LYS A 191 22.46 3.82 -26.80
C LYS A 191 23.25 3.10 -25.70
N ASP A 192 24.55 3.31 -25.65
CA ASP A 192 25.52 2.61 -24.79
C ASP A 192 25.79 3.31 -23.45
N ILE A 193 25.17 4.47 -23.23
CA ILE A 193 25.44 5.31 -22.03
C ILE A 193 24.64 4.92 -20.79
N PHE A 194 23.67 4.04 -20.94
CA PHE A 194 22.87 3.53 -19.81
C PHE A 194 22.75 2.00 -19.88
N ALA A 195 23.05 1.36 -18.75
CA ALA A 195 22.79 -0.06 -18.54
C ALA A 195 21.62 -0.24 -17.58
N VAL A 196 20.92 -1.37 -17.67
CA VAL A 196 19.92 -1.73 -16.66
C VAL A 196 20.63 -1.86 -15.32
N ALA A 197 20.18 -1.11 -14.32
CA ALA A 197 20.77 -1.15 -13.00
C ALA A 197 20.64 -2.58 -12.41
N GLU A 198 21.72 -3.06 -11.79
CA GLU A 198 21.67 -4.29 -11.03
C GLU A 198 20.55 -4.20 -9.99
N GLY A 199 19.62 -5.14 -10.02
CA GLY A 199 18.48 -5.13 -9.11
C GLY A 199 17.35 -6.04 -9.58
N LYS A 200 16.22 -5.94 -8.87
CA LYS A 200 15.05 -6.76 -9.16
C LYS A 200 14.38 -6.27 -10.45
N THR A 201 14.50 -7.07 -11.51
CA THR A 201 13.86 -6.84 -12.81
C THR A 201 12.40 -7.29 -12.83
N ARG A 202 12.05 -8.28 -11.98
CA ARG A 202 10.70 -8.82 -11.81
C ARG A 202 9.93 -8.16 -10.65
N LEU A 203 8.61 -8.27 -10.65
CA LEU A 203 7.79 -7.87 -9.51
C LEU A 203 7.99 -8.81 -8.32
N SER A 204 7.88 -8.27 -7.11
CA SER A 204 7.93 -9.10 -5.91
C SER A 204 6.65 -9.92 -5.75
N ASP A 205 6.75 -11.11 -5.14
CA ASP A 205 5.61 -11.98 -4.84
C ASP A 205 4.54 -11.24 -4.02
N LYS A 206 4.96 -10.33 -3.14
CA LYS A 206 4.06 -9.44 -2.41
C LYS A 206 3.26 -8.54 -3.34
N THR A 207 3.88 -7.97 -4.38
CA THR A 207 3.21 -7.12 -5.36
C THR A 207 2.24 -7.95 -6.20
N ILE A 208 2.64 -9.16 -6.63
CA ILE A 208 1.75 -10.07 -7.37
C ILE A 208 0.55 -10.47 -6.50
N SER A 209 0.76 -10.72 -5.23
CA SER A 209 -0.33 -10.96 -4.27
C SER A 209 -1.28 -9.76 -4.11
N GLU A 210 -0.81 -8.52 -4.28
CA GLU A 210 -1.69 -7.33 -4.30
C GLU A 210 -2.58 -7.31 -5.55
N TYR A 211 -2.07 -7.68 -6.73
CA TYR A 211 -2.88 -7.86 -7.94
C TYR A 211 -3.97 -8.90 -7.74
N HIS A 212 -3.60 -10.08 -7.22
CA HIS A 212 -4.56 -11.14 -6.92
C HIS A 212 -5.66 -10.66 -5.96
N ARG A 213 -5.28 -9.95 -4.89
CA ARG A 213 -6.24 -9.43 -3.90
C ARG A 213 -7.23 -8.44 -4.52
N LEU A 214 -6.78 -7.55 -5.40
CA LEU A 214 -7.65 -6.61 -6.09
C LEU A 214 -8.62 -7.34 -7.03
N ILE A 215 -8.12 -8.23 -7.90
CA ILE A 215 -8.94 -8.99 -8.83
C ILE A 215 -9.96 -9.84 -8.05
N SER A 216 -9.53 -10.53 -7.00
CA SER A 216 -10.41 -11.33 -6.14
C SER A 216 -11.49 -10.47 -5.47
N SER A 217 -11.16 -9.26 -5.01
CA SER A 217 -12.13 -8.33 -4.40
C SER A 217 -13.20 -7.89 -5.41
N ILE A 218 -12.80 -7.55 -6.63
CA ILE A 218 -13.74 -7.19 -7.72
C ILE A 218 -14.64 -8.37 -8.07
N LEU A 219 -14.06 -9.57 -8.23
CA LEU A 219 -14.82 -10.77 -8.61
C LEU A 219 -15.72 -11.27 -7.46
N THR A 220 -15.30 -11.09 -6.21
CA THR A 220 -16.19 -11.37 -5.05
C THR A 220 -17.40 -10.45 -5.07
N ALA A 221 -17.22 -9.17 -5.37
CA ALA A 221 -18.34 -8.25 -5.57
C ALA A 221 -19.21 -8.69 -6.75
N ALA A 222 -18.63 -9.20 -7.83
CA ALA A 222 -19.39 -9.74 -8.97
C ALA A 222 -20.27 -10.94 -8.57
N VAL A 223 -19.80 -11.79 -7.66
CA VAL A 223 -20.59 -12.87 -7.08
C VAL A 223 -21.71 -12.31 -6.19
N GLN A 224 -21.39 -11.38 -5.28
CA GLN A 224 -22.36 -10.77 -4.37
C GLN A 224 -23.44 -9.99 -5.12
N TRP A 225 -23.09 -9.33 -6.23
CA TRP A 225 -24.02 -8.60 -7.09
C TRP A 225 -24.69 -9.51 -8.13
N GLN A 226 -24.52 -10.82 -7.99
CA GLN A 226 -25.14 -11.85 -8.82
C GLN A 226 -24.83 -11.69 -10.33
N VAL A 227 -23.62 -11.25 -10.68
CA VAL A 227 -23.14 -11.14 -12.06
C VAL A 227 -22.45 -12.43 -12.51
N ILE A 228 -21.80 -13.14 -11.62
CA ILE A 228 -21.21 -14.48 -11.82
C ILE A 228 -21.54 -15.40 -10.65
N LEU A 229 -21.49 -16.72 -10.87
CA LEU A 229 -21.83 -17.73 -9.86
C LEU A 229 -20.71 -17.99 -8.85
N ALA A 230 -19.48 -17.91 -9.29
CA ALA A 230 -18.30 -18.22 -8.47
C ALA A 230 -17.13 -17.33 -8.85
N ASN A 231 -16.25 -17.06 -7.89
CA ASN A 231 -15.03 -16.29 -8.12
C ASN A 231 -13.93 -17.22 -8.64
N PRO A 232 -13.43 -17.04 -9.90
CA PRO A 232 -12.35 -17.87 -10.41
C PRO A 232 -11.03 -17.72 -9.64
N CYS A 233 -10.82 -16.62 -8.88
CA CYS A 233 -9.65 -16.46 -8.02
C CYS A 233 -9.57 -17.49 -6.90
N ASP A 234 -10.70 -18.05 -6.44
CA ASP A 234 -10.70 -19.03 -5.35
C ASP A 234 -9.99 -20.34 -5.73
N ARG A 235 -9.83 -20.58 -7.04
CA ARG A 235 -9.13 -21.74 -7.60
C ARG A 235 -7.68 -21.46 -8.01
N VAL A 236 -7.18 -20.24 -7.75
CA VAL A 236 -5.82 -19.81 -8.12
C VAL A 236 -5.10 -19.34 -6.87
N LYS A 237 -3.94 -19.92 -6.60
CA LYS A 237 -3.09 -19.46 -5.49
C LYS A 237 -2.07 -18.47 -6.03
N PRO A 238 -1.99 -17.24 -5.49
CA PRO A 238 -0.91 -16.33 -5.80
C PRO A 238 0.43 -16.89 -5.29
N PRO A 239 1.58 -16.37 -5.75
CA PRO A 239 2.88 -16.73 -5.20
C PRO A 239 2.92 -16.59 -3.69
N LYS A 240 3.60 -17.55 -3.03
CA LYS A 240 3.75 -17.54 -1.57
C LYS A 240 4.66 -16.39 -1.16
N VAL A 241 4.14 -15.46 -0.39
CA VAL A 241 4.93 -14.35 0.16
C VAL A 241 5.66 -14.83 1.40
N GLU A 242 6.98 -14.88 1.32
CA GLU A 242 7.80 -15.10 2.51
C GLU A 242 7.70 -13.90 3.45
N ARG A 243 7.35 -14.16 4.70
CA ARG A 243 7.32 -13.13 5.74
C ARG A 243 8.76 -12.85 6.15
N LYS A 244 9.25 -11.67 5.80
CA LYS A 244 10.50 -11.16 6.36
C LYS A 244 10.25 -10.67 7.77
N GLU A 245 11.14 -11.00 8.68
CA GLU A 245 11.10 -10.47 10.03
C GLU A 245 11.24 -8.94 10.02
N ALA A 246 10.56 -8.31 10.97
CA ALA A 246 10.67 -6.86 11.13
C ALA A 246 12.06 -6.54 11.69
N VAL A 247 12.83 -5.74 10.96
CA VAL A 247 14.14 -5.30 11.42
C VAL A 247 13.95 -4.31 12.56
N SER A 248 14.56 -4.60 13.70
CA SER A 248 14.62 -3.75 14.88
C SER A 248 16.04 -3.64 15.39
N LEU A 249 16.37 -2.56 16.10
CA LEU A 249 17.64 -2.41 16.80
C LEU A 249 17.58 -3.11 18.15
N ASP A 250 18.72 -3.66 18.57
CA ASP A 250 18.92 -4.04 19.96
C ASP A 250 19.21 -2.81 20.85
N GLU A 251 19.42 -3.03 22.15
CA GLU A 251 19.65 -1.95 23.11
C GLU A 251 20.94 -1.16 22.83
N VAL A 252 22.02 -1.83 22.43
CA VAL A 252 23.31 -1.22 22.13
C VAL A 252 23.20 -0.34 20.89
N GLN A 253 22.63 -0.87 19.82
CA GLN A 253 22.42 -0.17 18.56
C GLN A 253 21.45 1.03 18.73
N ALA A 254 20.41 0.87 19.57
CA ALA A 254 19.48 1.96 19.86
C ALA A 254 20.17 3.10 20.64
N ASN A 255 21.05 2.79 21.59
CA ASN A 255 21.83 3.79 22.33
C ASN A 255 22.86 4.48 21.42
N GLU A 256 23.50 3.77 20.50
CA GLU A 256 24.39 4.34 19.49
C GLU A 256 23.63 5.33 18.61
N LEU A 257 22.46 4.95 18.11
CA LEU A 257 21.59 5.83 17.32
C LEU A 257 21.21 7.08 18.09
N ILE A 258 20.84 6.98 19.38
CA ILE A 258 20.50 8.11 20.24
C ILE A 258 21.70 9.03 20.42
N THR A 259 22.90 8.49 20.57
CA THR A 259 24.15 9.27 20.68
C THR A 259 24.41 10.07 19.41
N CYS A 260 24.31 9.44 18.24
CA CYS A 260 24.47 10.12 16.95
C CYS A 260 23.45 11.23 16.72
N LEU A 261 22.23 11.07 17.26
CA LEU A 261 21.17 12.09 17.13
C LEU A 261 21.49 13.41 17.85
N GLN A 262 22.42 13.43 18.81
CA GLN A 262 22.76 14.67 19.55
C GLN A 262 23.37 15.75 18.64
N SER A 263 24.07 15.35 17.56
CA SER A 263 24.66 16.26 16.58
C SER A 263 23.69 16.71 15.48
N GLU A 264 22.49 16.16 15.42
CA GLU A 264 21.53 16.40 14.34
C GLU A 264 20.55 17.53 14.68
N PRO A 265 19.93 18.17 13.65
CA PRO A 265 18.97 19.25 13.88
C PRO A 265 17.83 18.83 14.82
N ILE A 266 17.52 19.70 15.77
CA ILE A 266 16.55 19.41 16.85
C ILE A 266 15.20 18.90 16.38
N LYS A 267 14.70 19.38 15.24
CA LYS A 267 13.45 18.89 14.60
C LYS A 267 13.47 17.39 14.38
N TYR A 268 14.52 16.88 13.76
CA TYR A 268 14.62 15.46 13.41
C TYR A 268 15.00 14.61 14.63
N ARG A 269 15.86 15.13 15.49
CA ARG A 269 16.17 14.52 16.79
C ARG A 269 14.89 14.30 17.58
N THR A 270 14.05 15.33 17.71
CA THR A 270 12.78 15.25 18.42
C THR A 270 11.82 14.25 17.77
N ALA A 271 11.71 14.22 16.43
CA ALA A 271 10.82 13.29 15.74
C ALA A 271 11.23 11.81 15.94
N VAL A 272 12.53 11.52 15.86
CA VAL A 272 13.06 10.16 16.06
C VAL A 272 12.91 9.72 17.52
N MET A 273 13.31 10.57 18.48
CA MET A 273 13.18 10.29 19.90
C MET A 273 11.73 10.07 20.32
N LEU A 274 10.81 10.93 19.84
CA LEU A 274 9.39 10.75 20.08
C LEU A 274 8.89 9.42 19.54
N THR A 275 9.34 9.03 18.34
CA THR A 275 8.97 7.73 17.74
C THR A 275 9.49 6.55 18.57
N LEU A 276 10.72 6.61 19.05
CA LEU A 276 11.31 5.58 19.91
C LEU A 276 10.55 5.46 21.26
N TYR A 277 10.24 6.59 21.90
CA TYR A 277 9.52 6.53 23.17
C TYR A 277 8.06 6.12 23.05
N THR A 278 7.39 6.43 21.94
CA THR A 278 5.94 6.24 21.81
C THR A 278 5.53 5.10 20.89
N GLY A 279 6.40 4.70 19.98
CA GLY A 279 6.08 3.75 18.91
C GLY A 279 5.10 4.30 17.87
N LEU A 280 4.98 5.62 17.70
CA LEU A 280 4.08 6.26 16.75
C LEU A 280 4.40 5.87 15.30
N ARG A 281 3.36 5.76 14.48
CA ARG A 281 3.54 5.66 13.02
C ARG A 281 4.03 7.00 12.47
N ARG A 282 4.83 6.98 11.41
CA ARG A 282 5.36 8.18 10.76
C ARG A 282 4.29 9.24 10.47
N GLY A 283 3.15 8.83 9.92
CA GLY A 283 2.04 9.74 9.66
C GLY A 283 1.40 10.31 10.93
N GLU A 284 1.35 9.55 12.03
CA GLU A 284 0.88 10.02 13.34
C GLU A 284 1.83 11.09 13.90
N VAL A 285 3.15 10.88 13.78
CA VAL A 285 4.15 11.90 14.18
C VAL A 285 3.94 13.21 13.42
N CYS A 286 3.79 13.13 12.09
CA CYS A 286 3.54 14.31 11.27
C CYS A 286 2.18 14.96 11.52
N GLY A 287 1.22 14.20 12.06
CA GLY A 287 -0.13 14.66 12.35
C GLY A 287 -0.31 15.36 13.70
N LEU A 288 0.68 15.28 14.61
CA LEU A 288 0.58 15.88 15.93
C LEU A 288 0.48 17.40 15.88
N ASP A 289 -0.45 17.94 16.66
CA ASP A 289 -0.52 19.36 16.97
C ASP A 289 0.09 19.66 18.35
N TRP A 290 0.52 20.89 18.59
CA TRP A 290 0.99 21.29 19.92
C TRP A 290 -0.10 21.17 20.99
N SER A 291 -1.37 21.27 20.62
CA SER A 291 -2.53 21.04 21.51
C SER A 291 -2.75 19.58 21.90
N ASP A 292 -2.14 18.63 21.17
CA ASP A 292 -2.20 17.21 21.49
C ASP A 292 -1.17 16.81 22.58
N ILE A 293 -0.30 17.73 23.01
CA ILE A 293 0.77 17.49 23.99
C ILE A 293 0.42 18.19 25.30
N ASP A 294 0.21 17.40 26.35
CA ASP A 294 0.11 17.85 27.74
C ASP A 294 1.50 17.84 28.37
N PHE A 295 2.10 19.01 28.48
CA PHE A 295 3.44 19.21 29.03
C PHE A 295 3.51 19.05 30.55
N GLU A 296 2.38 19.17 31.24
CA GLU A 296 2.31 19.06 32.72
C GLU A 296 2.29 17.60 33.13
N ASN A 297 1.44 16.81 32.49
CA ASN A 297 1.28 15.39 32.78
C ASN A 297 2.15 14.47 31.91
N GLY A 298 2.90 15.01 30.95
CA GLY A 298 3.71 14.23 30.03
C GLY A 298 2.89 13.28 29.18
N LEU A 299 1.77 13.75 28.60
CA LEU A 299 0.86 12.95 27.80
C LEU A 299 0.83 13.44 26.35
N VAL A 300 0.71 12.50 25.40
CA VAL A 300 0.53 12.76 23.97
C VAL A 300 -0.73 12.07 23.50
N LYS A 301 -1.66 12.85 22.94
CA LYS A 301 -2.92 12.37 22.34
C LYS A 301 -2.73 12.13 20.86
N ILE A 302 -3.07 10.94 20.39
CA ILE A 302 -2.98 10.54 18.98
C ILE A 302 -4.40 10.34 18.45
N ASN A 303 -4.82 11.15 17.47
CA ASN A 303 -6.16 11.15 16.91
C ASN A 303 -6.18 11.33 15.38
N LYS A 304 -5.06 11.69 14.77
CA LYS A 304 -4.94 12.01 13.34
C LYS A 304 -3.59 11.58 12.77
N SER A 305 -3.51 11.61 11.44
CA SER A 305 -2.33 11.22 10.69
C SER A 305 -2.21 12.08 9.43
N VAL A 306 -1.03 12.57 9.13
CA VAL A 306 -0.74 13.25 7.87
C VAL A 306 -0.28 12.22 6.85
N LEU A 307 -0.84 12.32 5.65
CA LEU A 307 -0.58 11.45 4.51
C LEU A 307 -0.17 12.30 3.30
N TYR A 308 0.40 11.64 2.30
CA TYR A 308 0.68 12.22 1.01
C TYR A 308 0.09 11.34 -0.10
N SER A 309 -0.52 11.97 -1.09
CA SER A 309 -0.91 11.35 -2.36
C SER A 309 -0.64 12.32 -3.51
N ALA A 310 -0.40 11.79 -4.71
CA ALA A 310 -0.04 12.61 -5.87
C ALA A 310 -1.17 13.56 -6.30
N ASP A 311 -2.43 13.16 -6.10
CA ASP A 311 -3.64 13.90 -6.45
C ASP A 311 -4.02 15.00 -5.43
N LYS A 312 -3.78 14.76 -4.13
CA LYS A 312 -4.18 15.67 -3.04
C LYS A 312 -3.02 16.41 -2.40
N GLY A 313 -1.77 16.04 -2.73
CA GLY A 313 -0.61 16.55 -2.02
C GLY A 313 -0.54 16.02 -0.58
N VAL A 314 -0.09 16.86 0.36
CA VAL A 314 -0.06 16.55 1.79
C VAL A 314 -1.42 16.89 2.40
N TYR A 315 -2.04 15.94 3.07
CA TYR A 315 -3.35 16.11 3.70
C TYR A 315 -3.44 15.37 5.04
N GLU A 316 -4.34 15.82 5.89
CA GLU A 316 -4.66 15.18 7.16
C GLU A 316 -5.83 14.21 6.98
N ASP A 317 -5.73 13.05 7.61
CA ASP A 317 -6.78 12.05 7.70
C ASP A 317 -6.97 11.61 9.15
N THR A 318 -8.19 11.26 9.51
CA THR A 318 -8.46 10.69 10.83
C THR A 318 -7.80 9.33 10.96
N THR A 319 -7.49 8.92 12.19
CA THR A 319 -6.91 7.61 12.43
C THR A 319 -7.84 6.48 11.97
N LYS A 320 -7.25 5.38 11.46
CA LYS A 320 -7.95 4.32 10.71
C LYS A 320 -9.01 3.57 11.52
N THR A 321 -8.88 3.52 12.84
CA THR A 321 -9.75 2.74 13.74
C THR A 321 -9.88 3.47 15.07
N ASN A 322 -10.94 3.18 15.84
CA ASN A 322 -11.10 3.68 17.22
C ASN A 322 -9.92 3.29 18.13
N SER A 323 -9.29 2.13 17.88
CA SER A 323 -8.07 1.69 18.59
C SER A 323 -6.82 2.53 18.28
N SER A 324 -6.86 3.33 17.22
CA SER A 324 -5.77 4.26 16.89
C SER A 324 -5.85 5.56 17.70
N ASN A 325 -7.03 5.93 18.21
CA ASN A 325 -7.18 7.04 19.15
C ASN A 325 -6.71 6.57 20.52
N ARG A 326 -5.59 7.14 20.97
CA ARG A 326 -4.97 6.74 22.23
C ARG A 326 -4.20 7.89 22.85
N ILE A 327 -3.97 7.80 24.15
CA ILE A 327 -3.11 8.70 24.90
C ILE A 327 -1.89 7.88 25.36
N ILE A 328 -0.71 8.43 25.21
CA ILE A 328 0.56 7.79 25.55
C ILE A 328 1.34 8.70 26.49
N SER A 329 1.83 8.15 27.61
CA SER A 329 2.75 8.86 28.50
C SER A 329 4.16 8.88 27.90
N ILE A 330 4.83 10.02 28.04
CA ILE A 330 6.22 10.24 27.64
C ILE A 330 7.08 10.63 28.86
N PRO A 331 8.37 10.24 28.90
CA PRO A 331 9.25 10.59 30.00
C PRO A 331 9.58 12.09 30.05
N SER A 332 9.97 12.59 31.22
CA SER A 332 10.35 14.00 31.43
C SER A 332 11.42 14.50 30.46
N ALA A 333 12.40 13.67 30.15
CA ALA A 333 13.43 14.00 29.14
C ALA A 333 12.84 14.30 27.75
N MET A 334 11.77 13.57 27.34
CA MET A 334 11.09 13.84 26.07
C MET A 334 10.24 15.11 26.15
N VAL A 335 9.60 15.36 27.29
CA VAL A 335 8.87 16.63 27.55
C VAL A 335 9.83 17.82 27.40
N GLN A 336 11.01 17.73 28.00
CA GLN A 336 12.03 18.79 27.90
C GLN A 336 12.48 19.01 26.44
N LEU A 337 12.79 17.96 25.71
CA LEU A 337 13.18 18.05 24.31
C LEU A 337 12.07 18.68 23.43
N LEU A 338 10.81 18.36 23.70
CA LEU A 338 9.68 18.99 23.01
C LEU A 338 9.55 20.49 23.33
N LYS A 339 9.81 20.90 24.59
CA LYS A 339 9.84 22.32 24.97
C LYS A 339 10.95 23.08 24.24
N GLU A 340 12.15 22.52 24.19
CA GLU A 340 13.28 23.08 23.46
C GLU A 340 12.96 23.23 21.96
N TYR A 341 12.40 22.19 21.36
CA TYR A 341 12.00 22.24 19.96
C TYR A 341 10.89 23.27 19.70
N LYS A 342 9.93 23.43 20.60
CA LYS A 342 8.87 24.44 20.50
C LYS A 342 9.44 25.85 20.49
N ILE A 343 10.47 26.12 21.32
CA ILE A 343 11.19 27.40 21.35
C ILE A 343 11.86 27.64 20.01
N GLU A 344 12.57 26.63 19.47
CA GLU A 344 13.28 26.75 18.19
C GLU A 344 12.32 26.97 17.00
N GLN A 345 11.17 26.27 17.00
CA GLN A 345 10.13 26.52 16.00
C GLN A 345 9.54 27.94 16.12
N SER A 346 9.38 28.44 17.34
CA SER A 346 8.89 29.81 17.59
C SER A 346 9.87 30.87 17.10
N LYS A 347 11.18 30.68 17.29
CA LYS A 347 12.22 31.55 16.72
C LYS A 347 12.15 31.58 15.18
N LYS A 348 12.01 30.40 14.56
CA LYS A 348 11.87 30.29 13.11
C LYS A 348 10.60 30.99 12.60
N LYS A 349 9.48 30.85 13.33
CA LYS A 349 8.22 31.55 13.02
C LYS A 349 8.42 33.08 13.04
N LEU A 350 9.10 33.61 14.05
CA LEU A 350 9.39 35.05 14.16
C LEU A 350 10.28 35.52 12.99
N LEU A 351 11.31 34.76 12.61
CA LEU A 351 12.19 35.11 11.50
C LEU A 351 11.46 35.14 10.14
N MET A 352 10.47 34.26 9.95
CA MET A 352 9.74 34.19 8.68
C MET A 352 8.56 35.17 8.60
N GLY A 353 8.09 35.67 9.73
CA GLY A 353 6.97 36.65 9.77
C GLY A 353 5.74 36.13 9.00
N ASP A 354 5.22 36.95 8.08
CA ASP A 354 4.02 36.65 7.30
C ASP A 354 4.19 35.47 6.31
N MET A 355 5.41 35.05 6.03
CA MET A 355 5.65 33.86 5.19
C MET A 355 5.44 32.54 5.97
N TRP A 356 5.23 32.61 7.28
CA TRP A 356 4.99 31.43 8.09
C TRP A 356 3.52 30.97 7.98
N ASN A 357 3.30 29.77 7.45
CA ASN A 357 2.02 29.12 7.49
C ASN A 357 1.77 28.47 8.87
N ASN A 358 0.89 29.06 9.67
CA ASN A 358 0.61 28.62 11.02
C ASN A 358 -0.31 27.38 11.06
N SER A 359 0.23 26.22 10.74
CA SER A 359 -0.52 24.94 10.76
C SER A 359 -0.85 24.41 12.16
N GLY A 360 -0.24 24.93 13.23
CA GLY A 360 -0.37 24.39 14.58
C GLY A 360 0.36 23.06 14.82
N LYS A 361 0.97 22.48 13.79
CA LYS A 361 1.66 21.18 13.85
C LYS A 361 2.96 21.25 14.65
N VAL A 362 3.26 20.14 15.36
CA VAL A 362 4.56 19.94 16.01
C VAL A 362 5.66 19.89 14.96
N PHE A 363 5.50 19.05 13.95
CA PHE A 363 6.49 18.91 12.88
C PHE A 363 5.97 19.56 11.58
N THR A 364 6.65 20.60 11.15
CA THR A 364 6.24 21.44 10.01
C THR A 364 7.22 21.34 8.83
N SER A 365 6.76 21.77 7.67
CA SER A 365 7.63 22.14 6.55
C SER A 365 8.53 23.32 6.93
N GLU A 366 9.44 23.71 6.05
CA GLU A 366 10.31 24.87 6.30
C GLU A 366 9.52 26.17 6.43
N SER A 367 8.37 26.28 5.77
CA SER A 367 7.46 27.43 5.83
C SER A 367 6.32 27.29 6.88
N GLY A 368 6.38 26.33 7.80
CA GLY A 368 5.38 26.19 8.88
C GLY A 368 4.13 25.37 8.52
N GLY A 369 3.95 24.98 7.26
CA GLY A 369 2.84 24.12 6.82
C GLY A 369 3.02 22.66 7.22
N MET A 370 2.05 21.82 6.87
CA MET A 370 2.15 20.36 7.09
C MET A 370 3.39 19.78 6.40
N ILE A 371 4.16 18.97 7.13
CA ILE A 371 5.32 18.28 6.56
C ILE A 371 4.89 17.07 5.74
N ASN A 372 5.49 16.89 4.55
CA ASN A 372 5.35 15.63 3.83
C ASN A 372 6.00 14.50 4.66
N PRO A 373 5.25 13.43 5.01
CA PRO A 373 5.81 12.33 5.80
C PRO A 373 7.07 11.69 5.20
N ASP A 374 7.22 11.71 3.87
CA ASP A 374 8.40 11.16 3.21
C ASP A 374 9.68 11.95 3.52
N THR A 375 9.57 13.22 3.92
CA THR A 375 10.71 14.04 4.39
C THR A 375 11.41 13.39 5.58
N LEU A 376 10.66 12.89 6.57
CA LEU A 376 11.23 12.20 7.73
C LEU A 376 11.95 10.89 7.31
N SER A 377 11.38 10.12 6.40
CA SER A 377 12.01 8.87 5.92
C SER A 377 13.25 9.13 5.09
N THR A 378 13.23 10.14 4.23
CA THR A 378 14.37 10.52 3.38
C THR A 378 15.52 11.05 4.24
N TRP A 379 15.21 11.94 5.19
CA TRP A 379 16.20 12.44 6.12
C TRP A 379 16.80 11.31 6.98
N PHE A 380 15.95 10.43 7.53
CA PHE A 380 16.38 9.32 8.37
C PHE A 380 17.32 8.36 7.63
N LYS A 381 17.00 8.02 6.37
CA LYS A 381 17.89 7.20 5.56
C LYS A 381 19.26 7.89 5.35
N GLY A 382 19.26 9.20 5.09
CA GLY A 382 20.49 9.98 5.01
C GLY A 382 21.27 10.00 6.33
N PHE A 383 20.59 10.10 7.47
CA PHE A 383 21.17 10.03 8.81
C PHE A 383 21.84 8.68 9.06
N ILE A 384 21.14 7.56 8.83
CA ILE A 384 21.68 6.19 8.96
C ILE A 384 22.97 6.03 8.13
N ASN A 385 22.96 6.49 6.88
CA ASN A 385 24.14 6.39 6.00
C ASN A 385 25.30 7.27 6.46
N ARG A 386 25.05 8.49 6.97
CA ARG A 386 26.11 9.40 7.45
C ARG A 386 26.85 8.87 8.68
N HIS A 387 26.13 8.14 9.53
CA HIS A 387 26.67 7.62 10.80
C HIS A 387 27.01 6.13 10.74
N ASN A 388 26.94 5.50 9.54
CA ASN A 388 27.19 4.04 9.36
C ASN A 388 26.39 3.14 10.32
N LEU A 389 25.17 3.56 10.66
CA LEU A 389 24.28 2.79 11.53
C LEU A 389 23.65 1.62 10.76
N PRO A 390 23.12 0.59 11.45
CA PRO A 390 22.42 -0.52 10.82
C PRO A 390 21.34 -0.05 9.84
N ASP A 391 21.24 -0.70 8.66
CA ASP A 391 20.29 -0.29 7.60
C ASP A 391 18.85 -0.57 8.01
N ILE A 392 18.25 0.39 8.68
CA ILE A 392 16.87 0.40 9.12
C ILE A 392 16.09 1.55 8.48
N HIS A 393 14.76 1.39 8.41
CA HIS A 393 13.86 2.42 7.93
C HIS A 393 13.20 3.17 9.09
N TYR A 394 12.66 4.37 8.85
CA TYR A 394 11.97 5.14 9.89
C TYR A 394 10.90 4.33 10.62
N HIS A 395 10.16 3.46 9.93
CA HIS A 395 9.16 2.59 10.57
C HIS A 395 9.77 1.52 11.49
N SER A 396 11.02 1.15 11.28
CA SER A 396 11.75 0.22 12.16
C SER A 396 11.96 0.78 13.57
N LEU A 397 11.95 2.11 13.76
CA LEU A 397 11.98 2.74 15.09
C LEU A 397 10.79 2.29 15.96
N ARG A 398 9.62 2.17 15.35
CA ARG A 398 8.44 1.63 16.03
C ARG A 398 8.61 0.14 16.38
N HIS A 399 9.23 -0.64 15.51
CA HIS A 399 9.56 -2.03 15.80
C HIS A 399 10.58 -2.12 16.93
N THR A 400 11.61 -1.29 16.91
CA THR A 400 12.61 -1.16 17.97
C THR A 400 11.95 -0.82 19.33
N ALA A 401 11.08 0.20 19.36
CA ALA A 401 10.35 0.57 20.58
C ALA A 401 9.56 -0.62 21.16
N ALA A 402 8.87 -1.38 20.32
CA ALA A 402 8.10 -2.52 20.77
C ALA A 402 9.00 -3.69 21.24
N THR A 403 10.07 -3.99 20.49
CA THR A 403 11.03 -5.05 20.82
C THR A 403 11.69 -4.77 22.18
N LEU A 404 12.16 -3.53 22.39
CA LEU A 404 12.79 -3.13 23.64
C LEU A 404 11.81 -3.16 24.83
N LEU A 405 10.55 -2.76 24.66
CA LEU A 405 9.53 -2.85 25.69
C LEU A 405 9.24 -4.30 26.08
N ILE A 406 9.12 -5.20 25.11
CA ILE A 406 8.88 -6.63 25.37
C ILE A 406 10.11 -7.27 26.02
N ALA A 407 11.32 -6.95 25.56
CA ALA A 407 12.55 -7.43 26.16
C ALA A 407 12.72 -6.92 27.61
N GLY A 408 12.26 -5.70 27.88
CA GLY A 408 12.19 -5.12 29.24
C GLY A 408 11.06 -5.68 30.11
N GLY A 409 10.32 -6.70 29.68
CA GLY A 409 9.29 -7.40 30.45
C GLY A 409 7.91 -6.72 30.46
N VAL A 410 7.67 -5.73 29.62
CA VAL A 410 6.33 -5.12 29.47
C VAL A 410 5.40 -6.11 28.77
N ASP A 411 4.22 -6.32 29.32
CA ASP A 411 3.25 -7.27 28.76
C ASP A 411 2.78 -6.87 27.35
N ILE A 412 2.49 -7.88 26.53
CA ILE A 412 2.17 -7.72 25.11
C ILE A 412 0.88 -6.92 24.90
N ALA A 413 -0.09 -7.01 25.84
CA ALA A 413 -1.35 -6.27 25.72
C ALA A 413 -1.11 -4.77 25.89
N THR A 414 -0.29 -4.36 26.86
CA THR A 414 0.16 -2.98 27.08
C THR A 414 0.94 -2.46 25.87
N VAL A 415 1.90 -3.22 25.34
CA VAL A 415 2.64 -2.84 24.13
C VAL A 415 1.70 -2.68 22.95
N SER A 416 0.80 -3.63 22.70
CA SER A 416 -0.18 -3.58 21.62
C SER A 416 -1.09 -2.35 21.71
N LYS A 417 -1.60 -2.03 22.91
CA LYS A 417 -2.41 -0.83 23.18
C LYS A 417 -1.62 0.45 22.94
N ARG A 418 -0.38 0.52 23.43
CA ARG A 418 0.52 1.66 23.24
C ARG A 418 0.80 1.92 21.77
N LEU A 419 1.03 0.86 20.98
CA LEU A 419 1.22 0.94 19.54
C LEU A 419 -0.08 1.24 18.77
N GLY A 420 -1.26 0.98 19.32
CA GLY A 420 -2.54 1.12 18.64
C GLY A 420 -2.72 0.06 17.55
N HIS A 421 -2.40 -1.21 17.87
CA HIS A 421 -2.76 -2.35 17.03
C HIS A 421 -4.21 -2.74 17.35
N ALA A 422 -5.04 -2.89 16.31
CA ALA A 422 -6.43 -3.33 16.48
C ALA A 422 -6.52 -4.79 16.95
N ASP A 423 -5.53 -5.61 16.57
CA ASP A 423 -5.42 -7.02 16.92
C ASP A 423 -4.06 -7.31 17.58
N ARG A 424 -4.09 -7.93 18.76
CA ARG A 424 -2.91 -8.38 19.50
C ARG A 424 -2.08 -9.39 18.73
N THR A 425 -2.71 -10.19 17.88
CA THR A 425 -2.06 -11.15 16.99
C THR A 425 -1.03 -10.47 16.08
N THR A 426 -1.26 -9.21 15.70
CA THR A 426 -0.29 -8.40 14.96
C THR A 426 1.00 -8.21 15.75
N THR A 427 0.90 -7.89 17.04
CA THR A 427 2.07 -7.73 17.92
C THR A 427 2.78 -9.06 18.12
N LEU A 428 2.05 -10.13 18.42
CA LEU A 428 2.61 -11.47 18.58
C LEU A 428 3.40 -11.93 17.34
N ASN A 429 2.80 -11.80 16.16
CA ASN A 429 3.41 -12.26 14.90
C ASN A 429 4.66 -11.46 14.49
N ILE A 430 4.75 -10.18 14.86
CA ILE A 430 5.87 -9.30 14.51
C ILE A 430 7.05 -9.49 15.48
N TYR A 431 6.76 -9.76 16.76
CA TYR A 431 7.77 -9.74 17.83
C TYR A 431 8.05 -11.12 18.44
N THR A 432 7.82 -12.20 17.69
CA THR A 432 8.03 -13.60 18.13
C THR A 432 9.43 -13.83 18.68
N HIS A 433 10.48 -13.21 18.11
CA HIS A 433 11.85 -13.33 18.60
C HIS A 433 12.08 -12.67 19.96
N ALA A 434 11.53 -11.45 20.15
CA ALA A 434 11.62 -10.77 21.44
C ALA A 434 10.88 -11.55 22.54
N ILE A 435 9.79 -12.25 22.19
CA ILE A 435 9.04 -13.13 23.09
C ILE A 435 9.89 -14.35 23.47
N LYS A 436 10.64 -14.95 22.55
CA LYS A 436 11.55 -16.07 22.86
C LYS A 436 12.69 -15.69 23.78
N SER A 437 13.26 -14.48 23.62
CA SER A 437 14.29 -13.99 24.55
C SER A 437 13.71 -13.68 25.94
N ALA A 438 12.50 -13.15 26.00
CA ALA A 438 11.80 -12.93 27.26
C ALA A 438 11.43 -14.25 27.97
N ASP A 439 11.09 -15.30 27.23
CA ASP A 439 10.82 -16.63 27.76
C ASP A 439 12.07 -17.24 28.40
N LYS A 440 13.25 -17.09 27.77
CA LYS A 440 14.52 -17.51 28.35
C LYS A 440 14.81 -16.76 29.66
N ALA A 441 14.63 -15.43 29.66
CA ALA A 441 14.81 -14.62 30.88
C ALA A 441 13.81 -15.00 32.00
N ALA A 442 12.60 -15.42 31.64
CA ALA A 442 11.62 -15.93 32.59
C ALA A 442 12.04 -17.27 33.18
N ALA A 443 12.62 -18.17 32.36
CA ALA A 443 13.17 -19.44 32.83
C ALA A 443 14.34 -19.24 33.78
N ASP A 444 15.28 -18.33 33.49
CA ASP A 444 16.40 -17.96 34.34
C ASP A 444 15.89 -17.39 35.68
N LYS A 445 14.87 -16.54 35.65
CA LYS A 445 14.23 -15.96 36.83
C LYS A 445 13.54 -17.01 37.73
N LEU A 446 12.91 -18.03 37.13
CA LEU A 446 12.35 -19.17 37.86
C LEU A 446 13.47 -20.00 38.52
N GLN A 447 14.58 -20.20 37.84
CA GLN A 447 15.74 -20.89 38.38
C GLN A 447 16.29 -20.14 39.60
N ASP A 448 16.42 -18.81 39.54
CA ASP A 448 16.87 -17.97 40.67
C ASP A 448 15.94 -18.08 41.87
N ILE A 449 14.62 -18.03 41.64
CA ILE A 449 13.61 -18.18 42.71
C ILE A 449 13.76 -19.55 43.38
N PHE A 450 13.91 -20.62 42.61
CA PHE A 450 14.01 -21.97 43.17
C PHE A 450 15.38 -22.27 43.82
N THR A 451 16.44 -21.59 43.40
CA THR A 451 17.77 -21.72 44.04
C THR A 451 17.84 -20.93 45.35
N HIS A 452 17.22 -19.75 45.43
CA HIS A 452 17.19 -18.96 46.67
C HIS A 452 16.21 -19.51 47.70
N SER A 453 15.25 -20.36 47.32
CA SER A 453 14.34 -21.04 48.25
C SER A 453 14.96 -22.21 48.98
N LYS A 454 16.24 -22.57 48.70
CA LYS A 454 16.95 -23.66 49.37
C LYS A 454 17.88 -23.23 50.52
N ILE A 455 17.88 -21.92 50.89
CA ILE A 455 18.65 -21.37 52.00
C ILE A 455 17.68 -20.70 52.95
N GLY A 456 16.92 -21.51 53.70
CA GLY A 456 16.05 -21.09 54.79
C GLY A 456 15.77 -22.26 55.69
#